data_4c0d0687e056f8d2dcb5ac50835151f9
#
_entry.id   4c0d0687e056f8d2dcb5ac50835151f9
#
_cell.length_a   1.000
_cell.length_b   1.000
_cell.length_c   1.000
_cell.angle_alpha   90.00
_cell.angle_beta   90.00
_cell.angle_gamma   90.00
#
_symmetry.space_group_name_H-M   'P 1'
#
loop_
_entity.id
_entity.type
_entity.pdbx_description
1 polymer ?
#
loop_
_entity_poly.entity_id
_entity_poly.type
_entity_poly.pdbx_seq_one_letter_code
_entity_poly.pdbx_strand_id
1 'polypeptide(L)'
;MNRLERLEQSFAQDTVPFFEIGDTVRVKVKVIESKSSGKKTEEEKERIQVFEGVVIARKGKSVSERFTVRKISFGVGVERIFPIHSPSIAGIEVVRKGKVRRAKLYYLRTKKGKAAKVAEREYTRTSKASTTPVTAPASDPVDETADDSVQAQEA
;
A
#
# COMPACT_ATOMS: atom_id res chain seq x y z
N MET A 1 -24.02 20.49 3.84
CA MET A 1 -22.55 20.48 3.62
C MET A 1 -22.05 21.92 3.66
N ASN A 2 -21.15 22.23 4.57
CA ASN A 2 -20.63 23.59 4.75
C ASN A 2 -19.66 23.91 3.59
N ARG A 3 -19.52 25.22 3.25
CA ARG A 3 -18.61 25.66 2.18
C ARG A 3 -17.16 25.21 2.41
N LEU A 4 -16.73 25.17 3.67
CA LEU A 4 -15.42 24.67 4.07
C LEU A 4 -15.25 23.16 3.77
N GLU A 5 -16.27 22.35 4.06
CA GLU A 5 -16.24 20.92 3.80
C GLU A 5 -16.11 20.60 2.31
N ARG A 6 -16.74 21.41 1.44
CA ARG A 6 -16.57 21.26 -0.02
C ARG A 6 -15.16 21.57 -0.48
N LEU A 7 -14.55 22.62 0.08
CA LEU A 7 -13.17 22.98 -0.22
C LEU A 7 -12.20 21.89 0.30
N GLU A 8 -12.43 21.35 1.48
CA GLU A 8 -11.64 20.26 2.03
C GLU A 8 -11.71 19.01 1.14
N GLN A 9 -12.88 18.67 0.62
CA GLN A 9 -13.05 17.56 -0.30
C GLN A 9 -12.31 17.77 -1.63
N SER A 10 -12.27 19.01 -2.16
CA SER A 10 -11.55 19.29 -3.39
C SER A 10 -10.03 19.14 -3.27
N PHE A 11 -9.48 19.27 -2.05
CA PHE A 11 -8.06 19.07 -1.77
C PHE A 11 -7.71 17.64 -1.31
N ALA A 12 -8.73 16.80 -1.05
CA ALA A 12 -8.50 15.41 -0.70
C ALA A 12 -7.94 14.64 -1.91
N GLN A 13 -6.82 13.96 -1.72
CA GLN A 13 -6.28 13.05 -2.73
C GLN A 13 -6.98 11.70 -2.61
N ASP A 14 -7.64 11.26 -3.68
CA ASP A 14 -8.37 9.98 -3.71
C ASP A 14 -7.46 8.74 -3.79
N THR A 15 -6.18 8.93 -4.07
CA THR A 15 -5.22 7.84 -4.35
C THR A 15 -4.44 7.38 -3.11
N VAL A 16 -4.93 7.64 -1.90
CA VAL A 16 -4.23 7.23 -0.67
C VAL A 16 -4.57 5.77 -0.35
N PRO A 17 -3.60 4.85 -0.29
CA PRO A 17 -3.85 3.48 0.11
C PRO A 17 -4.31 3.40 1.56
N PHE A 18 -5.14 2.42 1.86
CA PHE A 18 -5.55 2.15 3.24
C PHE A 18 -4.41 1.50 4.03
N PHE A 19 -3.96 2.19 5.08
CA PHE A 19 -2.97 1.68 6.03
C PHE A 19 -3.37 2.01 7.47
N GLU A 20 -2.89 1.20 8.39
CA GLU A 20 -3.17 1.32 9.82
C GLU A 20 -1.90 1.65 10.61
N ILE A 21 -2.10 1.98 11.90
CA ILE A 21 -1.00 2.18 12.83
C ILE A 21 -0.31 0.84 13.08
N GLY A 22 1.01 0.84 13.04
CA GLY A 22 1.83 -0.37 13.14
C GLY A 22 2.28 -0.93 11.79
N ASP A 23 1.65 -0.51 10.69
CA ASP A 23 2.07 -0.93 9.36
C ASP A 23 3.43 -0.34 8.99
N THR A 24 4.21 -1.10 8.26
CA THR A 24 5.43 -0.61 7.63
C THR A 24 5.07 -0.04 6.28
N VAL A 25 5.30 1.24 6.10
CA VAL A 25 4.99 1.97 4.87
C VAL A 25 6.24 2.55 4.24
N ARG A 26 6.20 2.66 2.94
CA ARG A 26 7.20 3.33 2.12
C ARG A 26 6.58 4.59 1.54
N VAL A 27 7.02 5.76 2.02
CA VAL A 27 6.54 7.06 1.57
C VAL A 27 7.50 7.62 0.53
N LYS A 28 7.02 7.87 -0.67
CA LYS A 28 7.76 8.52 -1.76
C LYS A 28 7.56 10.02 -1.65
N VAL A 29 8.60 10.75 -1.27
CA VAL A 29 8.56 12.20 -1.06
C VAL A 29 9.24 12.90 -2.21
N LYS A 30 8.58 13.88 -2.80
CA LYS A 30 9.17 14.78 -3.78
C LYS A 30 10.05 15.81 -3.06
N VAL A 31 11.29 15.89 -3.44
CA VAL A 31 12.24 16.91 -2.94
C VAL A 31 12.63 17.79 -4.12
N ILE A 32 12.37 19.08 -3.99
CA ILE A 32 12.75 20.09 -4.99
C ILE A 32 14.08 20.68 -4.52
N GLU A 33 15.10 20.52 -5.31
CA GLU A 33 16.42 21.12 -5.07
C GLU A 33 16.59 22.31 -6.02
N SER A 34 16.54 23.51 -5.48
CA SER A 34 16.94 24.71 -6.21
C SER A 34 18.45 24.94 -6.00
N LYS A 35 19.23 24.80 -7.03
CA LYS A 35 20.63 25.25 -7.03
C LYS A 35 20.68 26.75 -7.26
N SER A 36 20.83 27.52 -6.22
CA SER A 36 21.22 28.92 -6.34
C SER A 36 22.72 29.02 -6.66
N SER A 37 23.07 28.82 -7.93
CA SER A 37 24.38 29.23 -8.43
C SER A 37 24.21 30.65 -9.00
N GLY A 38 24.91 31.60 -8.43
CA GLY A 38 24.74 33.05 -8.57
C GLY A 38 24.87 33.66 -9.95
N LYS A 39 24.19 33.14 -10.98
CA LYS A 39 23.86 33.80 -12.25
C LYS A 39 22.78 32.98 -12.97
N LYS A 40 21.58 33.58 -13.04
CA LYS A 40 20.50 33.31 -14.02
C LYS A 40 20.40 31.87 -14.58
N THR A 41 19.73 31.04 -13.87
CA THR A 41 18.72 30.07 -14.32
C THR A 41 18.41 29.19 -13.11
N GLU A 42 17.24 29.35 -12.50
CA GLU A 42 16.73 28.46 -11.46
C GLU A 42 16.31 27.16 -12.15
N GLU A 43 17.22 26.21 -12.24
CA GLU A 43 16.89 24.85 -12.62
C GLU A 43 16.37 24.14 -11.37
N GLU A 44 15.06 24.07 -11.23
CA GLU A 44 14.40 23.24 -10.24
C GLU A 44 14.53 21.77 -10.63
N LYS A 45 15.29 21.01 -9.86
CA LYS A 45 15.41 19.57 -10.06
C LYS A 45 14.57 18.83 -9.04
N GLU A 46 13.52 18.19 -9.50
CA GLU A 46 12.70 17.30 -8.66
C GLU A 46 13.36 15.93 -8.55
N ARG A 47 13.46 15.43 -7.32
CA ARG A 47 13.84 14.05 -7.05
C ARG A 47 12.90 13.39 -6.06
N ILE A 48 12.70 12.08 -6.20
CA ILE A 48 11.90 11.30 -5.27
C ILE A 48 12.82 10.68 -4.22
N GLN A 49 12.56 10.99 -2.95
CA GLN A 49 13.24 10.37 -1.83
C GLN A 49 12.29 9.42 -1.10
N VAL A 50 12.73 8.18 -0.91
CA VAL A 50 11.95 7.16 -0.22
C VAL A 50 12.22 7.20 1.29
N PHE A 51 11.14 7.25 2.08
CA PHE A 51 11.19 7.13 3.53
C PHE A 51 10.40 5.90 3.95
N GLU A 52 11.10 4.83 4.33
CA GLU A 52 10.50 3.57 4.76
C GLU A 52 10.57 3.44 6.28
N GLY A 53 9.45 3.08 6.91
CA GLY A 53 9.39 2.93 8.36
C GLY A 53 8.02 2.50 8.86
N VAL A 54 7.88 2.41 10.18
CA VAL A 54 6.65 2.01 10.85
C VAL A 54 5.79 3.22 11.18
N VAL A 55 4.49 3.15 10.91
CA VAL A 55 3.52 4.18 11.30
C VAL A 55 3.27 4.09 12.81
N ILE A 56 3.71 5.11 13.55
CA ILE A 56 3.58 5.15 15.01
C ILE A 56 2.35 5.90 15.51
N ALA A 57 1.83 6.82 14.72
CA ALA A 57 0.65 7.61 15.07
C ALA A 57 -0.05 8.12 13.83
N ARG A 58 -1.38 8.28 13.92
CA ARG A 58 -2.23 8.93 12.91
C ARG A 58 -3.14 9.91 13.64
N LYS A 59 -3.27 11.15 13.16
CA LYS A 59 -4.00 12.24 13.79
C LYS A 59 -4.66 13.13 12.75
N GLY A 60 -5.76 13.78 13.13
CA GLY A 60 -6.50 14.70 12.28
C GLY A 60 -7.67 14.01 11.58
N LYS A 61 -8.41 14.81 10.82
CA LYS A 61 -9.52 14.37 9.97
C LYS A 61 -9.45 15.12 8.66
N SER A 62 -9.95 14.49 7.59
CA SER A 62 -10.00 15.10 6.26
C SER A 62 -8.62 15.63 5.83
N VAL A 63 -8.53 16.79 5.24
CA VAL A 63 -7.28 17.38 4.71
C VAL A 63 -6.19 17.58 5.78
N SER A 64 -6.58 17.81 7.06
CA SER A 64 -5.62 17.99 8.15
C SER A 64 -5.06 16.67 8.71
N GLU A 65 -5.44 15.54 8.10
CA GLU A 65 -4.96 14.23 8.53
C GLU A 65 -3.47 14.06 8.26
N ARG A 66 -2.74 13.62 9.29
CA ARG A 66 -1.30 13.42 9.27
C ARG A 66 -0.91 12.15 9.99
N PHE A 67 0.11 11.50 9.50
CA PHE A 67 0.69 10.32 10.12
C PHE A 67 2.17 10.50 10.39
N THR A 68 2.66 9.82 11.41
CA THR A 68 4.07 9.86 11.81
C THR A 68 4.70 8.51 11.51
N VAL A 69 5.78 8.53 10.74
CA VAL A 69 6.57 7.35 10.41
C VAL A 69 7.89 7.39 11.15
N ARG A 70 8.24 6.27 11.79
CA ARG A 70 9.52 6.07 12.49
C ARG A 70 10.37 5.04 11.76
N LYS A 71 11.62 5.38 11.52
CA LYS A 71 12.64 4.45 11.04
C LYS A 71 13.88 4.51 11.92
N ILE A 72 14.69 3.47 11.89
CA ILE A 72 16.02 3.47 12.48
C ILE A 72 17.02 3.61 11.33
N SER A 73 17.78 4.70 11.36
CA SER A 73 18.81 4.98 10.36
C SER A 73 20.15 5.07 11.08
N PHE A 74 21.10 4.20 10.71
CA PHE A 74 22.43 4.13 11.34
C PHE A 74 22.41 4.09 12.88
N GLY A 75 21.46 3.32 13.45
CA GLY A 75 21.30 3.21 14.90
C GLY A 75 20.51 4.35 15.57
N VAL A 76 20.18 5.41 14.83
CA VAL A 76 19.41 6.56 15.31
C VAL A 76 17.95 6.43 14.89
N GLY A 77 17.03 6.64 15.85
CA GLY A 77 15.60 6.68 15.57
C GLY A 77 15.18 8.01 14.97
N VAL A 78 14.73 8.01 13.74
CA VAL A 78 14.24 9.18 13.01
C VAL A 78 12.73 9.09 12.85
N GLU A 79 12.04 10.18 13.19
CA GLU A 79 10.58 10.32 13.00
C GLU A 79 10.29 11.47 12.06
N ARG A 80 9.38 11.23 11.13
CA ARG A 80 8.89 12.27 10.22
C ARG A 80 7.37 12.25 10.18
N ILE A 81 6.79 13.44 10.21
CA ILE A 81 5.34 13.63 10.12
C ILE A 81 4.99 13.97 8.69
N PHE A 82 4.02 13.28 8.14
CA PHE A 82 3.54 13.46 6.77
C PHE A 82 2.05 13.80 6.80
N PRO A 83 1.62 14.95 6.23
CA PRO A 83 0.22 15.18 5.91
C PRO A 83 -0.19 14.23 4.79
N ILE A 84 -1.34 13.56 4.91
CA ILE A 84 -1.77 12.54 3.94
C ILE A 84 -2.00 13.14 2.55
N HIS A 85 -2.67 14.29 2.51
CA HIS A 85 -3.05 14.97 1.28
C HIS A 85 -2.03 16.02 0.81
N SER A 86 -0.75 15.84 1.13
CA SER A 86 0.29 16.78 0.72
C SER A 86 0.73 16.53 -0.72
N PRO A 87 0.83 17.58 -1.56
CA PRO A 87 1.36 17.45 -2.93
C PRO A 87 2.83 17.00 -2.97
N SER A 88 3.57 17.17 -1.86
CA SER A 88 4.94 16.68 -1.72
C SER A 88 5.04 15.17 -1.61
N ILE A 89 3.93 14.44 -1.42
CA ILE A 89 3.91 12.99 -1.38
C ILE A 89 3.55 12.48 -2.78
N ALA A 90 4.50 11.81 -3.44
CA ALA A 90 4.28 11.20 -4.73
C ALA A 90 3.47 9.89 -4.62
N GLY A 91 3.56 9.20 -3.47
CA GLY A 91 2.82 7.98 -3.22
C GLY A 91 3.19 7.34 -1.89
N ILE A 92 2.29 6.47 -1.42
CA ILE A 92 2.47 5.69 -0.20
C ILE A 92 2.27 4.22 -0.58
N GLU A 93 3.19 3.35 -0.18
CA GLU A 93 3.11 1.91 -0.40
C GLU A 93 3.11 1.20 0.96
N VAL A 94 2.22 0.24 1.15
CA VAL A 94 2.20 -0.60 2.35
C VAL A 94 3.08 -1.82 2.08
N VAL A 95 4.19 -1.90 2.77
CA VAL A 95 5.18 -3.00 2.64
C VAL A 95 4.75 -4.20 3.46
N ARG A 96 4.30 -3.96 4.71
CA ARG A 96 3.93 -5.01 5.65
C ARG A 96 2.88 -4.51 6.62
N LYS A 97 1.87 -5.34 6.89
CA LYS A 97 0.83 -5.03 7.87
C LYS A 97 1.28 -5.43 9.28
N GLY A 98 1.12 -4.53 10.25
CA GLY A 98 1.51 -4.74 11.62
C GLY A 98 0.33 -5.12 12.52
N LYS A 99 0.59 -6.00 13.52
CA LYS A 99 -0.37 -6.35 14.57
C LYS A 99 -0.07 -5.55 15.82
N VAL A 100 -0.90 -4.57 16.13
CA VAL A 100 -0.74 -3.72 17.31
C VAL A 100 -2.03 -3.62 18.09
N ARG A 101 -1.92 -3.36 19.42
CA ARG A 101 -3.07 -3.22 20.35
C ARG A 101 -3.29 -1.77 20.78
N ARG A 102 -2.47 -0.83 20.32
CA ARG A 102 -2.50 0.57 20.75
C ARG A 102 -2.62 1.49 19.55
N ALA A 103 -3.39 2.57 19.72
CA ALA A 103 -3.56 3.60 18.70
C ALA A 103 -2.34 4.53 18.54
N LYS A 104 -1.39 4.51 19.46
CA LYS A 104 -0.15 5.31 19.40
C LYS A 104 1.01 4.47 19.92
N LEU A 105 2.08 4.35 19.15
CA LEU A 105 3.20 3.47 19.42
C LEU A 105 4.45 4.23 19.92
N TYR A 106 4.25 5.24 20.77
CA TYR A 106 5.36 6.04 21.30
C TYR A 106 6.35 5.25 22.15
N TYR A 107 5.94 4.12 22.69
CA TYR A 107 6.81 3.21 23.42
C TYR A 107 7.96 2.66 22.55
N LEU A 108 7.83 2.67 21.23
CA LEU A 108 8.90 2.24 20.31
C LEU A 108 10.11 3.16 20.38
N ARG A 109 9.97 4.37 20.92
CA ARG A 109 11.09 5.32 21.09
C ARG A 109 12.14 4.81 22.07
N THR A 110 11.71 4.10 23.10
CA THR A 110 12.56 3.53 24.16
C THR A 110 13.07 2.13 23.81
N LYS A 111 12.41 1.45 22.86
CA LYS A 111 12.77 0.09 22.47
C LYS A 111 13.87 0.07 21.43
N LYS A 112 14.83 -0.88 21.56
CA LYS A 112 15.94 -1.09 20.64
C LYS A 112 15.98 -2.56 20.17
N GLY A 113 16.59 -2.81 19.02
CA GLY A 113 16.81 -4.14 18.48
C GLY A 113 15.51 -4.91 18.20
N LYS A 114 15.45 -6.16 18.59
CA LYS A 114 14.27 -7.05 18.35
C LYS A 114 12.99 -6.54 18.99
N ALA A 115 13.06 -5.87 20.15
CA ALA A 115 11.91 -5.33 20.86
C ALA A 115 11.25 -4.13 20.15
N ALA A 116 11.95 -3.48 19.22
CA ALA A 116 11.43 -2.39 18.40
C ALA A 116 10.70 -2.89 17.13
N LYS A 117 10.76 -4.18 16.82
CA LYS A 117 10.04 -4.76 15.68
C LYS A 117 8.59 -4.98 16.04
N VAL A 118 7.69 -4.51 15.19
CA VAL A 118 6.25 -4.77 15.28
C VAL A 118 5.98 -6.16 14.70
N ALA A 119 5.16 -6.95 15.41
CA ALA A 119 4.73 -8.26 14.91
C ALA A 119 3.91 -8.08 13.63
N GLU A 120 4.07 -8.99 12.69
CA GLU A 120 3.31 -9.01 11.46
C GLU A 120 1.91 -9.54 11.70
N ARG A 121 0.93 -8.95 11.01
CA ARG A 121 -0.44 -9.45 11.00
C ARG A 121 -0.53 -10.54 9.94
N GLU A 122 -0.60 -11.79 10.36
CA GLU A 122 -0.93 -12.89 9.46
C GLU A 122 -2.34 -12.69 8.91
N TYR A 123 -2.44 -12.56 7.61
CA TYR A 123 -3.72 -12.52 6.92
C TYR A 123 -4.16 -13.97 6.72
N THR A 124 -4.91 -14.50 7.69
CA THR A 124 -5.65 -15.74 7.45
C THR A 124 -6.68 -15.41 6.37
N ARG A 125 -6.38 -15.75 5.13
CA ARG A 125 -7.38 -15.78 4.06
C ARG A 125 -8.42 -16.81 4.46
N THR A 126 -9.44 -16.40 5.18
CA THR A 126 -10.70 -17.11 5.21
C THR A 126 -11.30 -16.92 3.82
N SER A 127 -10.88 -17.78 2.89
CA SER A 127 -11.62 -18.00 1.66
C SER A 127 -12.92 -18.67 2.07
N LYS A 128 -13.95 -17.87 2.33
CA LYS A 128 -15.31 -18.34 2.12
C LYS A 128 -15.48 -18.48 0.59
N ALA A 129 -14.88 -19.54 0.08
CA ALA A 129 -15.32 -20.13 -1.18
C ALA A 129 -16.69 -20.72 -0.88
N SER A 130 -17.75 -20.00 -1.19
CA SER A 130 -19.05 -20.56 -1.43
C SER A 130 -18.96 -21.39 -2.71
N THR A 131 -18.46 -22.60 -2.57
CA THR A 131 -18.61 -23.64 -3.61
C THR A 131 -20.02 -24.15 -3.47
N THR A 132 -20.95 -23.58 -4.18
CA THR A 132 -22.16 -24.26 -4.57
C THR A 132 -21.74 -25.35 -5.55
N PRO A 133 -22.00 -26.64 -5.25
CA PRO A 133 -21.83 -27.66 -6.25
C PRO A 133 -22.95 -27.49 -7.29
N VAL A 134 -22.57 -27.06 -8.47
CA VAL A 134 -23.45 -27.15 -9.63
C VAL A 134 -23.46 -28.63 -10.01
N THR A 135 -24.56 -29.27 -9.67
CA THR A 135 -24.93 -30.59 -10.18
C THR A 135 -25.04 -30.51 -11.69
N ALA A 136 -24.11 -31.12 -12.39
CA ALA A 136 -24.21 -31.37 -13.81
C ALA A 136 -25.28 -32.47 -14.02
N PRO A 137 -26.20 -32.31 -14.96
CA PRO A 137 -27.08 -33.41 -15.34
C PRO A 137 -26.30 -34.43 -16.15
N ALA A 138 -26.48 -35.69 -15.75
CA ALA A 138 -26.06 -36.84 -16.49
C ALA A 138 -26.74 -36.86 -17.87
N SER A 139 -26.01 -37.09 -18.92
CA SER A 139 -26.51 -37.57 -20.18
C SER A 139 -25.78 -38.88 -20.51
N ASP A 140 -26.60 -39.88 -20.69
CA ASP A 140 -26.37 -41.28 -20.94
C ASP A 140 -25.54 -41.55 -22.19
N PRO A 141 -24.96 -42.76 -22.27
CA PRO A 141 -24.16 -43.20 -23.42
C PRO A 141 -25.06 -43.68 -24.56
N VAL A 142 -24.74 -43.37 -25.77
CA VAL A 142 -25.30 -44.04 -26.95
C VAL A 142 -24.15 -44.71 -27.66
N ASP A 143 -24.38 -45.97 -27.75
CA ASP A 143 -23.69 -47.10 -28.30
C ASP A 143 -23.68 -47.10 -29.84
N GLU A 144 -22.74 -47.94 -30.37
CA GLU A 144 -22.77 -48.59 -31.70
C GLU A 144 -22.50 -47.73 -32.95
N THR A 145 -21.70 -48.15 -33.77
CA THR A 145 -21.27 -49.26 -34.54
C THR A 145 -20.43 -48.77 -35.71
N ALA A 146 -19.38 -49.50 -35.92
CA ALA A 146 -18.91 -50.12 -37.17
C ALA A 146 -19.00 -49.33 -38.50
N ASP A 147 -17.96 -49.25 -39.19
CA ASP A 147 -17.60 -49.99 -40.41
C ASP A 147 -16.63 -49.17 -41.23
N ASP A 148 -15.54 -49.73 -41.43
CA ASP A 148 -14.97 -50.37 -42.59
C ASP A 148 -14.48 -49.48 -43.73
N SER A 149 -13.26 -49.78 -43.98
CA SER A 149 -12.59 -49.87 -45.27
C SER A 149 -12.24 -48.60 -46.09
N VAL A 150 -11.03 -48.63 -46.42
CA VAL A 150 -10.40 -48.81 -47.75
C VAL A 150 -9.61 -47.61 -48.32
N GLN A 151 -8.31 -47.89 -48.38
CA GLN A 151 -7.36 -47.64 -49.50
C GLN A 151 -7.24 -46.21 -50.04
N ALA A 152 -6.08 -45.78 -50.06
CA ALA A 152 -4.97 -45.99 -50.97
C ALA A 152 -4.68 -44.75 -51.86
N GLN A 153 -3.40 -44.57 -51.97
CA GLN A 153 -2.62 -44.10 -53.12
C GLN A 153 -2.55 -42.61 -53.46
N GLU A 154 -1.32 -42.25 -53.37
CA GLU A 154 -0.43 -41.70 -54.42
C GLU A 154 -0.81 -40.31 -55.02
N ALA A 155 0.02 -39.41 -54.79
CA ALA A 155 1.02 -38.82 -55.71
C ALA A 155 1.81 -37.78 -54.96
#